data_d9348c33fe0fd2e0feb3f1f7f03aa102
#
_entry.id   d9348c33fe0fd2e0feb3f1f7f03aa102
#
_cell.length_a   1.000
_cell.length_b   1.000
_cell.length_c   1.000
_cell.angle_alpha   90.00
_cell.angle_beta   90.00
_cell.angle_gamma   90.00
#
_symmetry.space_group_name_H-M   'P 1'
#
loop_
_entity.id
_entity.type
_entity.pdbx_description
1 polymer ?
#
loop_
_entity_poly.entity_id
_entity_poly.type
_entity_poly.pdbx_seq_one_letter_code
_entity_poly.pdbx_strand_id
1 'polypeptide(L)'
;YYCYGAIRELVKIYVVIGSWNMSKLTSEHFFVKYRPGDRAEAELVLETAEKFYQPITEDFGYRPRGRVPIILYSTKQELNQSFGWDASESAMGVYWAGVIRVLSPGAWVAETEASRVREVFVTSGPMAHELTHLMVDYLTGGNYPRWFTEGVAQYEEYKLTGFILSKPEDLLEPPLYSMEELSRDFDNLADQTRAYSQSLAVVQYIVSQYGEEALAGLIKELGFGCSFSQAAEKVLQLDEAQFEARWQAWVLSQREVSRGRHLF
;
A
#
# COMPACT_ATOMS: atom_id res chain seq x y z
N TYR A 1 -16.12 -14.04 5.63
CA TYR A 1 -15.62 -13.68 4.29
C TYR A 1 -16.72 -13.10 3.40
N TYR A 2 -17.85 -13.77 3.19
CA TYR A 2 -18.96 -13.22 2.38
C TYR A 2 -19.50 -11.88 2.90
N CYS A 3 -19.51 -11.70 4.22
CA CYS A 3 -19.97 -10.44 4.84
C CYS A 3 -19.05 -9.27 4.55
N TYR A 4 -17.72 -9.46 4.54
CA TYR A 4 -16.76 -8.38 4.30
C TYR A 4 -16.88 -7.84 2.86
N GLY A 5 -16.96 -8.72 1.86
CA GLY A 5 -17.17 -8.30 0.48
C GLY A 5 -18.46 -7.49 0.28
N ALA A 6 -19.55 -7.87 0.95
CA ALA A 6 -20.80 -7.11 0.93
C ALA A 6 -20.64 -5.73 1.63
N ILE A 7 -19.97 -5.68 2.78
CA ILE A 7 -19.67 -4.43 3.48
C ILE A 7 -18.83 -3.50 2.60
N ARG A 8 -17.78 -4.03 1.95
CA ARG A 8 -16.94 -3.27 1.03
C ARG A 8 -17.76 -2.62 -0.10
N GLU A 9 -18.66 -3.37 -0.74
CA GLU A 9 -19.51 -2.84 -1.81
C GLU A 9 -20.50 -1.77 -1.26
N LEU A 10 -21.05 -1.94 -0.06
CA LEU A 10 -21.89 -0.94 0.58
C LEU A 10 -21.13 0.34 0.89
N VAL A 11 -19.91 0.24 1.44
CA VAL A 11 -19.06 1.40 1.72
C VAL A 11 -18.71 2.12 0.43
N LYS A 12 -18.33 1.39 -0.61
CA LYS A 12 -18.04 1.94 -1.94
C LYS A 12 -19.22 2.75 -2.49
N ILE A 13 -20.43 2.18 -2.41
CA ILE A 13 -21.66 2.87 -2.83
C ILE A 13 -21.89 4.12 -1.98
N TYR A 14 -21.77 4.02 -0.65
CA TYR A 14 -21.95 5.15 0.27
C TYR A 14 -21.01 6.32 -0.04
N VAL A 15 -19.72 6.04 -0.23
CA VAL A 15 -18.70 7.05 -0.55
C VAL A 15 -18.97 7.70 -1.90
N VAL A 16 -19.32 6.91 -2.91
CA VAL A 16 -19.64 7.43 -4.25
C VAL A 16 -20.91 8.30 -4.24
N ILE A 17 -21.93 7.91 -3.47
CA ILE A 17 -23.14 8.73 -3.28
C ILE A 17 -22.80 9.98 -2.48
N GLY A 18 -22.01 9.90 -1.41
CA GLY A 18 -21.56 11.05 -0.61
C GLY A 18 -20.79 12.10 -1.41
N SER A 19 -20.20 11.70 -2.54
CA SER A 19 -19.51 12.60 -3.49
C SER A 19 -20.39 13.07 -4.66
N TRP A 20 -21.72 13.08 -4.52
CA TRP A 20 -22.66 13.41 -5.60
C TRP A 20 -22.48 14.81 -6.19
N ASN A 21 -22.05 15.78 -5.37
CA ASN A 21 -21.80 17.18 -5.76
C ASN A 21 -20.41 17.40 -6.41
N MET A 22 -19.60 16.37 -6.52
CA MET A 22 -18.29 16.42 -7.16
C MET A 22 -18.42 16.12 -8.67
N SER A 23 -17.57 16.74 -9.46
CA SER A 23 -17.39 16.39 -10.87
C SER A 23 -16.81 15.00 -11.01
N LYS A 24 -16.95 14.40 -12.21
CA LYS A 24 -16.46 13.04 -12.48
C LYS A 24 -15.69 12.98 -13.79
N LEU A 25 -14.50 12.38 -13.76
CA LEU A 25 -13.77 11.90 -14.92
C LEU A 25 -13.76 10.37 -14.92
N THR A 26 -13.69 9.77 -16.10
CA THR A 26 -13.77 8.32 -16.25
C THR A 26 -12.78 7.86 -17.30
N SER A 27 -12.04 6.80 -17.00
CA SER A 27 -11.19 6.05 -17.91
C SER A 27 -11.66 4.61 -18.10
N GLU A 28 -10.84 3.73 -18.62
CA GLU A 28 -11.17 2.32 -18.82
C GLU A 28 -11.42 1.60 -17.50
N HIS A 29 -10.49 1.73 -16.52
CA HIS A 29 -10.51 0.97 -15.28
C HIS A 29 -10.88 1.79 -14.04
N PHE A 30 -10.93 3.13 -14.15
CA PHE A 30 -11.17 4.03 -13.02
C PHE A 30 -12.23 5.08 -13.31
N PHE A 31 -12.71 5.70 -12.25
CA PHE A 31 -13.29 7.03 -12.29
C PHE A 31 -12.80 7.84 -11.09
N VAL A 32 -12.57 9.12 -11.32
CA VAL A 32 -12.14 10.09 -10.29
C VAL A 32 -13.27 11.05 -10.02
N LYS A 33 -13.62 11.21 -8.74
CA LYS A 33 -14.49 12.28 -8.25
C LYS A 33 -13.62 13.41 -7.73
N TYR A 34 -13.91 14.66 -8.12
CA TYR A 34 -13.07 15.81 -7.84
C TYR A 34 -13.90 17.11 -7.75
N ARG A 35 -13.37 18.15 -7.12
CA ARG A 35 -13.99 19.48 -7.12
C ARG A 35 -13.75 20.19 -8.45
N PRO A 36 -14.68 21.03 -8.94
CA PRO A 36 -14.56 21.65 -10.28
C PRO A 36 -13.25 22.39 -10.55
N GLY A 37 -12.57 22.90 -9.53
CA GLY A 37 -11.26 23.56 -9.68
C GLY A 37 -10.08 22.63 -9.92
N ASP A 38 -10.19 21.34 -9.59
CA ASP A 38 -9.08 20.37 -9.56
C ASP A 38 -9.07 19.44 -10.79
N ARG A 39 -9.53 19.92 -11.94
CA ARG A 39 -9.67 19.10 -13.13
C ARG A 39 -8.33 18.57 -13.63
N ALA A 40 -7.30 19.42 -13.67
CA ALA A 40 -5.97 19.04 -14.15
C ALA A 40 -5.33 17.97 -13.24
N GLU A 41 -5.48 18.12 -11.93
CA GLU A 41 -5.03 17.15 -10.93
C GLU A 41 -5.78 15.81 -11.06
N ALA A 42 -7.10 15.88 -11.30
CA ALA A 42 -7.91 14.68 -11.50
C ALA A 42 -7.52 13.93 -12.80
N GLU A 43 -7.16 14.64 -13.86
CA GLU A 43 -6.62 14.05 -15.09
C GLU A 43 -5.27 13.37 -14.81
N LEU A 44 -4.37 14.01 -14.08
CA LEU A 44 -3.08 13.44 -13.69
C LEU A 44 -3.24 12.18 -12.82
N VAL A 45 -4.13 12.22 -11.83
CA VAL A 45 -4.43 11.06 -10.96
C VAL A 45 -4.96 9.90 -11.80
N LEU A 46 -5.90 10.17 -12.72
CA LEU A 46 -6.51 9.16 -13.56
C LEU A 46 -5.51 8.49 -14.50
N GLU A 47 -4.67 9.29 -15.16
CA GLU A 47 -3.60 8.81 -16.04
C GLU A 47 -2.57 7.97 -15.26
N THR A 48 -2.21 8.41 -14.06
CA THR A 48 -1.26 7.67 -13.21
C THR A 48 -1.84 6.34 -12.72
N ALA A 49 -3.13 6.33 -12.37
CA ALA A 49 -3.83 5.10 -12.00
C ALA A 49 -3.84 4.08 -13.14
N GLU A 50 -4.18 4.53 -14.37
CA GLU A 50 -4.16 3.67 -15.55
C GLU A 50 -2.75 3.15 -15.87
N LYS A 51 -1.71 3.99 -15.70
CA LYS A 51 -0.32 3.59 -15.91
C LYS A 51 0.07 2.38 -15.04
N PHE A 52 -0.37 2.35 -13.78
CA PHE A 52 -0.03 1.29 -12.84
C PHE A 52 -1.02 0.11 -12.85
N TYR A 53 -2.19 0.26 -13.47
CA TYR A 53 -3.20 -0.78 -13.49
C TYR A 53 -2.71 -2.09 -14.09
N GLN A 54 -2.15 -2.04 -15.30
CA GLN A 54 -1.73 -3.25 -16.01
C GLN A 54 -0.61 -3.98 -15.28
N PRO A 55 0.54 -3.37 -14.92
CA PRO A 55 1.60 -4.10 -14.24
C PRO A 55 1.13 -4.69 -12.91
N ILE A 56 0.38 -3.96 -12.09
CA ILE A 56 -0.12 -4.48 -10.81
C ILE A 56 -1.11 -5.63 -11.02
N THR A 57 -2.03 -5.53 -11.99
CA THR A 57 -2.97 -6.64 -12.26
C THR A 57 -2.29 -7.89 -12.81
N GLU A 58 -1.19 -7.72 -13.53
CA GLU A 58 -0.36 -8.85 -14.02
C GLU A 58 0.39 -9.51 -12.87
N ASP A 59 1.02 -8.74 -11.99
CA ASP A 59 1.75 -9.25 -10.83
C ASP A 59 0.86 -10.01 -9.85
N PHE A 60 -0.35 -9.51 -9.61
CA PHE A 60 -1.31 -10.17 -8.71
C PHE A 60 -2.20 -11.22 -9.39
N GLY A 61 -2.15 -11.35 -10.71
CA GLY A 61 -3.02 -12.25 -11.46
C GLY A 61 -4.51 -11.99 -11.27
N TYR A 62 -4.89 -10.75 -10.92
CA TYR A 62 -6.26 -10.36 -10.58
C TYR A 62 -6.65 -9.04 -11.24
N ARG A 63 -7.88 -8.99 -11.74
CA ARG A 63 -8.47 -7.76 -12.31
C ARG A 63 -9.77 -7.41 -11.59
N PRO A 64 -9.86 -6.23 -10.95
CA PRO A 64 -11.09 -5.76 -10.32
C PRO A 64 -12.27 -5.74 -11.29
N ARG A 65 -13.44 -6.15 -10.82
CA ARG A 65 -14.66 -6.07 -11.62
C ARG A 65 -15.20 -4.65 -11.60
N GLY A 66 -15.35 -4.06 -12.78
CA GLY A 66 -15.83 -2.70 -12.95
C GLY A 66 -14.76 -1.66 -12.58
N ARG A 67 -15.14 -0.39 -12.66
CA ARG A 67 -14.21 0.73 -12.41
C ARG A 67 -13.96 0.94 -10.94
N VAL A 68 -12.69 1.16 -10.60
CA VAL A 68 -12.26 1.51 -9.24
C VAL A 68 -12.55 2.99 -8.99
N PRO A 69 -13.28 3.34 -7.92
CA PRO A 69 -13.52 4.72 -7.54
C PRO A 69 -12.29 5.35 -6.89
N ILE A 70 -11.96 6.56 -7.34
CA ILE A 70 -10.96 7.42 -6.72
C ILE A 70 -11.65 8.72 -6.30
N ILE A 71 -11.40 9.20 -5.09
CA ILE A 71 -11.87 10.49 -4.60
C ILE A 71 -10.66 11.40 -4.42
N LEU A 72 -10.62 12.51 -5.15
CA LEU A 72 -9.57 13.51 -5.04
C LEU A 72 -9.98 14.61 -4.06
N TYR A 73 -9.15 14.85 -3.07
CA TYR A 73 -9.31 15.91 -2.07
C TYR A 73 -8.34 17.05 -2.34
N SER A 74 -8.86 18.27 -2.37
CA SER A 74 -8.07 19.48 -2.66
C SER A 74 -7.08 19.81 -1.54
N THR A 75 -7.39 19.42 -0.29
CA THR A 75 -6.59 19.74 0.89
C THR A 75 -6.42 18.54 1.81
N LYS A 76 -5.32 18.54 2.57
CA LYS A 76 -5.06 17.57 3.63
C LYS A 76 -6.19 17.52 4.67
N GLN A 77 -6.73 18.68 5.04
CA GLN A 77 -7.83 18.77 6.00
C GLN A 77 -9.08 18.02 5.52
N GLU A 78 -9.43 18.15 4.24
CA GLU A 78 -10.58 17.44 3.67
C GLU A 78 -10.37 15.93 3.63
N LEU A 79 -9.17 15.49 3.25
CA LEU A 79 -8.82 14.08 3.28
C LEU A 79 -8.95 13.52 4.70
N ASN A 80 -8.33 14.15 5.69
CA ASN A 80 -8.37 13.71 7.08
C ASN A 80 -9.81 13.71 7.64
N GLN A 81 -10.61 14.75 7.36
CA GLN A 81 -12.01 14.80 7.78
C GLN A 81 -12.85 13.67 7.18
N SER A 82 -12.51 13.17 5.99
CA SER A 82 -13.24 12.05 5.36
C SER A 82 -13.11 10.74 6.13
N PHE A 83 -12.12 10.64 7.02
CA PHE A 83 -11.85 9.50 7.91
C PHE A 83 -12.12 9.82 9.39
N GLY A 84 -12.42 11.07 9.73
CA GLY A 84 -12.50 11.51 11.12
C GLY A 84 -11.13 11.55 11.81
N TRP A 85 -10.05 11.70 11.06
CA TRP A 85 -8.68 11.76 11.57
C TRP A 85 -8.32 13.16 12.06
N ASP A 86 -7.31 13.20 12.92
CA ASP A 86 -6.72 14.45 13.38
C ASP A 86 -6.09 15.22 12.20
N ALA A 87 -6.05 16.55 12.31
CA ALA A 87 -5.45 17.40 11.28
C ALA A 87 -3.93 17.19 11.12
N SER A 88 -3.29 16.56 12.10
CA SER A 88 -1.87 16.22 12.10
C SER A 88 -1.52 15.04 11.20
N GLU A 89 -2.48 14.13 10.93
CA GLU A 89 -2.24 12.95 10.09
C GLU A 89 -1.72 13.34 8.70
N SER A 90 -0.74 12.57 8.20
CA SER A 90 -0.01 12.92 6.99
C SER A 90 -0.06 11.80 5.96
N ALA A 91 -1.24 11.62 5.35
CA ALA A 91 -1.42 10.70 4.25
C ALA A 91 -1.53 11.45 2.91
N MET A 92 -0.88 10.94 1.87
CA MET A 92 -1.04 11.40 0.48
C MET A 92 -2.10 10.60 -0.25
N GLY A 93 -2.32 9.36 0.17
CA GLY A 93 -3.33 8.45 -0.32
C GLY A 93 -3.81 7.54 0.79
N VAL A 94 -4.98 6.96 0.63
CA VAL A 94 -5.56 5.95 1.51
C VAL A 94 -6.49 5.05 0.72
N TYR A 95 -6.17 3.77 0.66
CA TYR A 95 -7.13 2.76 0.25
C TYR A 95 -7.99 2.33 1.45
N TRP A 96 -9.29 2.31 1.27
CA TRP A 96 -10.20 1.71 2.25
C TRP A 96 -11.48 1.20 1.60
N ALA A 97 -11.78 -0.07 1.83
CA ALA A 97 -13.03 -0.72 1.46
C ALA A 97 -13.44 -0.48 -0.02
N GLY A 98 -12.53 -0.68 -0.96
CA GLY A 98 -12.78 -0.59 -2.39
C GLY A 98 -12.74 0.81 -2.98
N VAL A 99 -12.35 1.83 -2.20
CA VAL A 99 -12.20 3.22 -2.64
C VAL A 99 -10.79 3.71 -2.36
N ILE A 100 -10.17 4.32 -3.34
CA ILE A 100 -8.90 5.04 -3.17
C ILE A 100 -9.22 6.52 -2.94
N ARG A 101 -8.63 7.11 -1.91
CA ARG A 101 -8.71 8.55 -1.62
C ARG A 101 -7.33 9.14 -1.76
N VAL A 102 -7.21 10.22 -2.51
CA VAL A 102 -5.93 10.84 -2.87
C VAL A 102 -5.95 12.32 -2.56
N LEU A 103 -4.88 12.80 -1.95
CA LEU A 103 -4.61 14.21 -1.79
C LEU A 103 -4.15 14.80 -3.12
N SER A 104 -4.69 15.94 -3.51
CA SER A 104 -4.32 16.64 -4.73
C SER A 104 -2.80 16.84 -4.82
N PRO A 105 -2.15 16.52 -5.95
CA PRO A 105 -0.73 16.79 -6.14
C PRO A 105 -0.32 18.21 -5.76
N GLY A 106 -1.12 19.21 -6.12
CA GLY A 106 -0.87 20.61 -5.77
C GLY A 106 -0.88 20.94 -4.27
N ALA A 107 -1.36 20.02 -3.44
CA ALA A 107 -1.39 20.23 -1.99
C ALA A 107 -0.11 19.76 -1.26
N TRP A 108 0.77 19.00 -1.94
CA TRP A 108 1.97 18.43 -1.31
C TRP A 108 3.23 18.48 -2.20
N VAL A 109 3.08 18.56 -3.51
CA VAL A 109 4.22 18.73 -4.43
C VAL A 109 4.65 20.19 -4.39
N ALA A 110 5.90 20.44 -4.05
CA ALA A 110 6.44 21.79 -3.98
C ALA A 110 6.72 22.44 -5.35
N GLU A 111 6.78 21.61 -6.40
CA GLU A 111 7.03 22.05 -7.77
C GLU A 111 5.81 22.78 -8.36
N THR A 112 6.06 23.79 -9.19
CA THR A 112 4.99 24.57 -9.81
C THR A 112 4.89 24.31 -11.33
N GLU A 113 5.92 23.76 -11.95
CA GLU A 113 5.90 23.38 -13.34
C GLU A 113 5.14 22.07 -13.53
N ALA A 114 4.15 22.06 -14.40
CA ALA A 114 3.24 20.90 -14.60
C ALA A 114 3.98 19.59 -14.94
N SER A 115 5.07 19.66 -15.71
CA SER A 115 5.89 18.50 -16.07
C SER A 115 6.58 17.90 -14.82
N ARG A 116 7.07 18.75 -13.93
CA ARG A 116 7.71 18.35 -12.67
C ARG A 116 6.71 17.83 -11.68
N VAL A 117 5.56 18.47 -11.54
CA VAL A 117 4.45 17.96 -10.70
C VAL A 117 4.06 16.56 -11.16
N ARG A 118 3.93 16.35 -12.47
CA ARG A 118 3.65 15.02 -13.05
C ARG A 118 4.75 14.01 -12.70
N GLU A 119 6.00 14.35 -12.90
CA GLU A 119 7.14 13.48 -12.62
C GLU A 119 7.14 13.04 -11.15
N VAL A 120 7.04 13.99 -10.22
CA VAL A 120 6.99 13.72 -8.78
C VAL A 120 5.77 12.88 -8.41
N PHE A 121 4.59 13.21 -8.93
CA PHE A 121 3.38 12.45 -8.62
C PHE A 121 3.44 11.01 -9.14
N VAL A 122 4.00 10.78 -10.32
CA VAL A 122 4.14 9.43 -10.89
C VAL A 122 5.19 8.61 -10.15
N THR A 123 6.29 9.22 -9.70
CA THR A 123 7.41 8.49 -9.07
C THR A 123 7.28 8.34 -7.56
N SER A 124 6.64 9.29 -6.89
CA SER A 124 6.58 9.35 -5.41
C SER A 124 5.17 9.56 -4.89
N GLY A 125 4.16 9.54 -5.76
CA GLY A 125 2.77 9.67 -5.37
C GLY A 125 2.15 8.31 -5.00
N PRO A 126 0.98 8.33 -4.35
CA PRO A 126 0.44 7.16 -3.67
C PRO A 126 -0.19 6.11 -4.60
N MET A 127 -0.28 6.33 -5.91
CA MET A 127 -1.17 5.52 -6.75
C MET A 127 -0.77 4.05 -6.85
N ALA A 128 0.53 3.72 -6.99
CA ALA A 128 0.99 2.34 -7.02
C ALA A 128 0.74 1.65 -5.68
N HIS A 129 1.01 2.35 -4.58
CA HIS A 129 0.82 1.89 -3.21
C HIS A 129 -0.66 1.56 -2.93
N GLU A 130 -1.57 2.49 -3.18
CA GLU A 130 -3.01 2.32 -2.91
C GLU A 130 -3.69 1.28 -3.81
N LEU A 131 -3.24 1.16 -5.06
CA LEU A 131 -3.69 0.10 -5.95
C LEU A 131 -3.25 -1.28 -5.45
N THR A 132 -2.06 -1.38 -4.88
CA THR A 132 -1.57 -2.62 -4.29
C THR A 132 -2.40 -3.03 -3.07
N HIS A 133 -2.73 -2.10 -2.19
CA HIS A 133 -3.68 -2.37 -1.10
C HIS A 133 -5.03 -2.90 -1.59
N LEU A 134 -5.55 -2.32 -2.66
CA LEU A 134 -6.79 -2.80 -3.28
C LEU A 134 -6.65 -4.25 -3.73
N MET A 135 -5.54 -4.63 -4.39
CA MET A 135 -5.33 -6.01 -4.83
C MET A 135 -5.26 -6.98 -3.67
N VAL A 136 -4.48 -6.66 -2.63
CA VAL A 136 -4.36 -7.49 -1.43
C VAL A 136 -5.73 -7.65 -0.77
N ASP A 137 -6.50 -6.57 -0.61
CA ASP A 137 -7.83 -6.61 0.00
C ASP A 137 -8.81 -7.48 -0.78
N TYR A 138 -8.83 -7.34 -2.10
CA TYR A 138 -9.75 -8.13 -2.96
C TYR A 138 -9.40 -9.61 -3.00
N LEU A 139 -8.11 -9.94 -3.02
CA LEU A 139 -7.63 -11.33 -3.06
C LEU A 139 -7.79 -12.05 -1.71
N THR A 140 -7.63 -11.33 -0.61
CA THR A 140 -7.69 -11.91 0.74
C THR A 140 -9.08 -11.79 1.39
N GLY A 141 -9.96 -10.96 0.83
CA GLY A 141 -11.25 -10.63 1.45
C GLY A 141 -11.07 -9.89 2.77
N GLY A 142 -10.04 -9.07 2.91
CA GLY A 142 -9.72 -8.31 4.13
C GLY A 142 -9.00 -9.11 5.22
N ASN A 143 -8.63 -10.36 4.95
CA ASN A 143 -7.94 -11.23 5.91
C ASN A 143 -6.42 -11.13 5.76
N TYR A 144 -5.85 -10.08 6.28
CA TYR A 144 -4.40 -9.84 6.31
C TYR A 144 -4.01 -8.99 7.51
N PRO A 145 -2.84 -9.19 8.11
CA PRO A 145 -2.33 -8.25 9.10
C PRO A 145 -1.88 -6.94 8.44
N ARG A 146 -2.00 -5.83 9.16
CA ARG A 146 -1.70 -4.48 8.65
C ARG A 146 -0.29 -4.38 8.09
N TRP A 147 0.71 -4.86 8.83
CA TRP A 147 2.10 -4.85 8.38
C TRP A 147 2.32 -5.55 7.04
N PHE A 148 1.57 -6.63 6.77
CA PHE A 148 1.74 -7.40 5.54
C PHE A 148 1.29 -6.60 4.32
N THR A 149 0.10 -5.99 4.38
CA THR A 149 -0.37 -5.17 3.26
C THR A 149 0.50 -3.93 3.04
N GLU A 150 1.04 -3.32 4.12
CA GLU A 150 1.99 -2.21 4.02
C GLU A 150 3.32 -2.65 3.38
N GLY A 151 3.84 -3.80 3.78
CA GLY A 151 5.07 -4.34 3.20
C GLY A 151 4.91 -4.67 1.72
N VAL A 152 3.79 -5.28 1.33
CA VAL A 152 3.49 -5.61 -0.07
C VAL A 152 3.30 -4.33 -0.89
N ALA A 153 2.59 -3.33 -0.36
CA ALA A 153 2.36 -2.06 -1.05
C ALA A 153 3.68 -1.30 -1.30
N GLN A 154 4.54 -1.20 -0.29
CA GLN A 154 5.88 -0.59 -0.44
C GLN A 154 6.78 -1.38 -1.41
N TYR A 155 6.70 -2.71 -1.40
CA TYR A 155 7.47 -3.55 -2.31
C TYR A 155 7.08 -3.33 -3.77
N GLU A 156 5.78 -3.33 -4.08
CA GLU A 156 5.28 -3.08 -5.43
C GLU A 156 5.54 -1.63 -5.88
N GLU A 157 5.34 -0.66 -4.99
CA GLU A 157 5.67 0.74 -5.26
C GLU A 157 7.14 0.89 -5.65
N TYR A 158 8.07 0.31 -4.88
CA TYR A 158 9.49 0.32 -5.19
C TYR A 158 9.80 -0.35 -6.52
N LYS A 159 9.22 -1.52 -6.81
CA LYS A 159 9.40 -2.26 -8.05
C LYS A 159 8.97 -1.45 -9.28
N LEU A 160 7.89 -0.68 -9.18
CA LEU A 160 7.30 0.07 -10.29
C LEU A 160 7.86 1.48 -10.47
N THR A 161 8.30 2.12 -9.41
CA THR A 161 8.69 3.54 -9.40
C THR A 161 10.14 3.78 -9.01
N GLY A 162 10.77 2.82 -8.34
CA GLY A 162 12.08 3.00 -7.69
C GLY A 162 12.00 3.82 -6.40
N PHE A 163 10.81 4.28 -6.00
CA PHE A 163 10.63 5.05 -4.77
C PHE A 163 10.71 4.16 -3.53
N ILE A 164 11.40 4.64 -2.54
CA ILE A 164 11.47 4.04 -1.22
C ILE A 164 11.49 5.16 -0.18
N LEU A 165 10.55 5.13 0.75
CA LEU A 165 10.43 6.16 1.77
C LEU A 165 11.67 6.20 2.68
N SER A 166 12.16 5.03 3.04
CA SER A 166 13.37 4.87 3.86
C SER A 166 13.96 3.50 3.58
N LYS A 167 15.27 3.44 3.39
CA LYS A 167 15.94 2.16 3.18
C LYS A 167 15.90 1.35 4.48
N PRO A 168 15.40 0.09 4.45
CA PRO A 168 15.31 -0.74 5.64
C PRO A 168 16.64 -0.88 6.38
N GLU A 169 17.75 -1.02 5.67
CA GLU A 169 19.08 -1.17 6.22
C GLU A 169 19.54 0.01 7.08
N ASP A 170 18.99 1.21 6.85
CA ASP A 170 19.32 2.42 7.59
C ASP A 170 18.52 2.54 8.92
N LEU A 171 17.33 1.93 8.97
CA LEU A 171 16.37 2.11 10.05
C LEU A 171 16.20 0.88 10.96
N LEU A 172 16.55 -0.30 10.47
CA LEU A 172 16.31 -1.55 11.21
C LEU A 172 17.43 -1.88 12.18
N GLU A 173 17.55 -1.07 13.23
CA GLU A 173 18.41 -1.37 14.40
C GLU A 173 17.62 -2.12 15.47
N PRO A 174 18.23 -3.16 16.11
CA PRO A 174 17.60 -3.79 17.26
C PRO A 174 17.35 -2.79 18.42
N PRO A 175 16.27 -2.99 19.20
CA PRO A 175 15.30 -4.08 19.07
C PRO A 175 14.33 -3.87 17.92
N LEU A 176 14.04 -4.95 17.17
CA LEU A 176 12.99 -4.99 16.16
C LEU A 176 11.65 -5.30 16.84
N TYR A 177 10.55 -4.84 16.25
CA TYR A 177 9.23 -5.32 16.65
C TYR A 177 9.07 -6.81 16.32
N SER A 178 8.48 -7.57 17.22
CA SER A 178 8.10 -8.95 16.94
C SER A 178 6.97 -9.03 15.90
N MET A 179 6.81 -10.19 15.27
CA MET A 179 5.69 -10.40 14.34
C MET A 179 4.34 -10.30 15.05
N GLU A 180 4.27 -10.64 16.34
CA GLU A 180 3.08 -10.48 17.17
C GLU A 180 2.74 -8.99 17.35
N GLU A 181 3.71 -8.13 17.72
CA GLU A 181 3.51 -6.69 17.89
C GLU A 181 3.03 -6.04 16.57
N LEU A 182 3.70 -6.34 15.45
CA LEU A 182 3.32 -5.85 14.13
C LEU A 182 1.90 -6.29 13.73
N SER A 183 1.49 -7.50 14.10
CA SER A 183 0.19 -8.06 13.71
C SER A 183 -0.96 -7.54 14.57
N ARG A 184 -0.71 -7.26 15.87
CA ARG A 184 -1.75 -6.91 16.82
C ARG A 184 -2.03 -5.43 16.93
N ASP A 185 -1.01 -4.60 16.85
CA ASP A 185 -1.12 -3.17 17.23
C ASP A 185 -0.32 -2.22 16.35
N PHE A 186 -0.24 -2.53 15.06
CA PHE A 186 0.58 -1.83 14.09
C PHE A 186 0.43 -0.30 14.14
N ASP A 187 -0.81 0.18 14.13
CA ASP A 187 -1.11 1.63 14.03
C ASP A 187 -0.80 2.40 15.35
N ASN A 188 -0.59 1.70 16.46
CA ASN A 188 -0.23 2.30 17.76
C ASN A 188 1.24 2.05 18.17
N LEU A 189 2.05 1.44 17.32
CA LEU A 189 3.46 1.26 17.60
C LEU A 189 4.16 2.63 17.72
N ALA A 190 5.06 2.74 18.69
CA ALA A 190 5.70 4.01 19.04
C ALA A 190 6.56 4.61 17.92
N ASP A 191 7.17 3.76 17.09
CA ASP A 191 8.01 4.16 15.94
C ASP A 191 7.36 3.61 14.66
N GLN A 192 6.46 4.40 14.10
CA GLN A 192 5.76 4.08 12.86
C GLN A 192 6.73 3.92 11.67
N THR A 193 7.75 4.78 11.57
CA THR A 193 8.74 4.70 10.50
C THR A 193 9.45 3.36 10.50
N ARG A 194 9.80 2.86 11.69
CA ARG A 194 10.37 1.52 11.87
C ARG A 194 9.38 0.42 11.50
N ALA A 195 8.13 0.52 11.92
CA ALA A 195 7.09 -0.47 11.61
C ALA A 195 6.89 -0.61 10.09
N TYR A 196 6.79 0.50 9.37
CA TYR A 196 6.70 0.50 7.90
C TYR A 196 7.97 -0.07 7.23
N SER A 197 9.16 0.34 7.68
CA SER A 197 10.43 -0.17 7.14
C SER A 197 10.61 -1.66 7.40
N GLN A 198 10.19 -2.12 8.59
CA GLN A 198 10.22 -3.53 8.95
C GLN A 198 9.23 -4.35 8.11
N SER A 199 8.05 -3.82 7.83
CA SER A 199 7.05 -4.45 6.94
C SER A 199 7.62 -4.68 5.54
N LEU A 200 8.28 -3.68 4.96
CA LEU A 200 8.97 -3.81 3.68
C LEU A 200 10.08 -4.87 3.75
N ALA A 201 10.91 -4.83 4.80
CA ALA A 201 12.01 -5.78 4.95
C ALA A 201 11.54 -7.23 5.06
N VAL A 202 10.43 -7.49 5.75
CA VAL A 202 9.83 -8.82 5.83
C VAL A 202 9.38 -9.30 4.45
N VAL A 203 8.73 -8.45 3.64
CA VAL A 203 8.31 -8.82 2.28
C VAL A 203 9.53 -9.02 1.37
N GLN A 204 10.55 -8.16 1.47
CA GLN A 204 11.81 -8.35 0.74
C GLN A 204 12.52 -9.66 1.12
N TYR A 205 12.50 -10.04 2.40
CA TYR A 205 12.98 -11.34 2.85
C TYR A 205 12.22 -12.47 2.18
N ILE A 206 10.88 -12.45 2.21
CA ILE A 206 10.06 -13.48 1.58
C ILE A 206 10.41 -13.62 0.10
N VAL A 207 10.43 -12.52 -0.63
CA VAL A 207 10.72 -12.57 -2.08
C VAL A 207 12.15 -12.98 -2.37
N SER A 208 13.14 -12.48 -1.61
CA SER A 208 14.56 -12.82 -1.86
C SER A 208 14.90 -14.27 -1.56
N GLN A 209 14.22 -14.89 -0.60
CA GLN A 209 14.52 -16.26 -0.16
C GLN A 209 13.60 -17.30 -0.80
N TYR A 210 12.38 -16.94 -1.17
CA TYR A 210 11.35 -17.88 -1.62
C TYR A 210 10.71 -17.50 -2.96
N GLY A 211 11.04 -16.31 -3.50
CA GLY A 211 10.50 -15.83 -4.79
C GLY A 211 9.14 -15.15 -4.68
N GLU A 212 8.74 -14.45 -5.74
CA GLU A 212 7.43 -13.78 -5.84
C GLU A 212 6.26 -14.79 -5.82
N GLU A 213 6.47 -16.00 -6.29
CA GLU A 213 5.47 -17.07 -6.24
C GLU A 213 5.09 -17.44 -4.80
N ALA A 214 6.03 -17.37 -3.87
CA ALA A 214 5.76 -17.59 -2.46
C ALA A 214 4.91 -16.45 -1.86
N LEU A 215 5.19 -15.19 -2.23
CA LEU A 215 4.37 -14.06 -1.83
C LEU A 215 2.93 -14.20 -2.35
N ALA A 216 2.76 -14.56 -3.61
CA ALA A 216 1.45 -14.85 -4.19
C ALA A 216 0.75 -16.03 -3.49
N GLY A 217 1.50 -17.06 -3.11
CA GLY A 217 1.01 -18.19 -2.33
C GLY A 217 0.49 -17.79 -0.95
N LEU A 218 1.20 -16.92 -0.24
CA LEU A 218 0.77 -16.37 1.05
C LEU A 218 -0.55 -15.58 0.91
N ILE A 219 -0.65 -14.69 -0.07
CA ILE A 219 -1.87 -13.93 -0.36
C ILE A 219 -3.05 -14.87 -0.63
N LYS A 220 -2.83 -15.93 -1.40
CA LYS A 220 -3.84 -16.94 -1.70
C LYS A 220 -4.31 -17.69 -0.44
N GLU A 221 -3.39 -18.13 0.43
CA GLU A 221 -3.75 -18.82 1.67
C GLU A 221 -4.50 -17.89 2.64
N LEU A 222 -4.10 -16.62 2.72
CA LEU A 222 -4.86 -15.60 3.44
C LEU A 222 -6.30 -15.49 2.88
N GLY A 223 -6.45 -15.50 1.56
CA GLY A 223 -7.77 -15.51 0.89
C GLY A 223 -8.62 -16.74 1.21
N PHE A 224 -8.01 -17.87 1.55
CA PHE A 224 -8.71 -19.06 2.05
C PHE A 224 -9.02 -19.02 3.55
N GLY A 225 -8.66 -17.95 4.24
CA GLY A 225 -8.98 -17.76 5.65
C GLY A 225 -7.90 -18.22 6.61
N CYS A 226 -6.72 -18.56 6.16
CA CYS A 226 -5.59 -18.82 7.02
C CYS A 226 -5.15 -17.54 7.75
N SER A 227 -4.64 -17.67 8.97
CA SER A 227 -3.80 -16.63 9.56
C SER A 227 -2.46 -16.53 8.81
N PHE A 228 -1.71 -15.46 8.99
CA PHE A 228 -0.38 -15.34 8.37
C PHE A 228 0.55 -16.49 8.81
N SER A 229 0.55 -16.85 10.09
CA SER A 229 1.34 -17.98 10.62
C SER A 229 0.99 -19.29 9.90
N GLN A 230 -0.30 -19.61 9.74
CA GLN A 230 -0.75 -20.79 9.00
C GLN A 230 -0.37 -20.75 7.51
N ALA A 231 -0.44 -19.57 6.91
CA ALA A 231 -0.03 -19.39 5.51
C ALA A 231 1.49 -19.59 5.36
N ALA A 232 2.30 -19.05 6.27
CA ALA A 232 3.74 -19.21 6.30
C ALA A 232 4.15 -20.69 6.48
N GLU A 233 3.48 -21.42 7.37
CA GLU A 233 3.72 -22.85 7.55
C GLU A 233 3.44 -23.65 6.27
N LYS A 234 2.34 -23.34 5.58
CA LYS A 234 1.97 -24.05 4.34
C LYS A 234 2.86 -23.71 3.15
N VAL A 235 3.21 -22.44 2.97
CA VAL A 235 3.88 -21.93 1.78
C VAL A 235 5.40 -21.93 1.95
N LEU A 236 5.88 -21.47 3.10
CA LEU A 236 7.33 -21.33 3.38
C LEU A 236 7.89 -22.51 4.16
N GLN A 237 7.03 -23.39 4.68
CA GLN A 237 7.39 -24.51 5.56
C GLN A 237 8.10 -24.03 6.84
N LEU A 238 7.66 -22.92 7.40
CA LEU A 238 8.18 -22.31 8.62
C LEU A 238 7.05 -22.09 9.61
N ASP A 239 7.23 -22.53 10.83
CA ASP A 239 6.40 -22.05 11.94
C ASP A 239 6.73 -20.58 12.26
N GLU A 240 5.92 -19.97 13.11
CA GLU A 240 6.03 -18.55 13.45
C GLU A 240 7.39 -18.18 14.04
N ALA A 241 7.90 -19.00 14.96
CA ALA A 241 9.19 -18.77 15.62
C ALA A 241 10.37 -18.90 14.62
N GLN A 242 10.30 -19.89 13.74
CA GLN A 242 11.28 -20.08 12.67
C GLN A 242 11.25 -18.94 11.67
N PHE A 243 10.05 -18.49 11.28
CA PHE A 243 9.88 -17.36 10.38
C PHE A 243 10.50 -16.10 10.99
N GLU A 244 10.13 -15.77 12.22
CA GLU A 244 10.64 -14.60 12.92
C GLU A 244 12.18 -14.64 13.05
N ALA A 245 12.74 -15.73 13.52
CA ALA A 245 14.19 -15.87 13.66
C ALA A 245 14.94 -15.72 12.33
N ARG A 246 14.41 -16.29 11.25
CA ARG A 246 15.08 -16.26 9.94
C ARG A 246 15.03 -14.88 9.30
N TRP A 247 13.89 -14.19 9.30
CA TRP A 247 13.82 -12.86 8.71
C TRP A 247 14.64 -11.83 9.49
N GLN A 248 14.67 -11.92 10.83
CA GLN A 248 15.53 -11.06 11.66
C GLN A 248 17.00 -11.29 11.37
N ALA A 249 17.44 -12.56 11.29
CA ALA A 249 18.83 -12.89 10.93
C ALA A 249 19.18 -12.37 9.52
N TRP A 250 18.26 -12.48 8.56
CA TRP A 250 18.45 -12.00 7.21
C TRP A 250 18.63 -10.47 7.18
N VAL A 251 17.76 -9.73 7.84
CA VAL A 251 17.83 -8.26 7.88
C VAL A 251 19.12 -7.75 8.51
N LEU A 252 19.58 -8.41 9.59
CA LEU A 252 20.85 -8.07 10.23
C LEU A 252 22.04 -8.32 9.31
N SER A 253 22.01 -9.40 8.54
CA SER A 253 23.04 -9.70 7.53
C SER A 253 23.09 -8.66 6.41
N GLN A 254 21.95 -8.13 5.94
CA GLN A 254 21.89 -7.09 4.92
C GLN A 254 22.55 -5.79 5.41
N ARG A 255 22.39 -5.44 6.68
CA ARG A 255 23.03 -4.27 7.29
C ARG A 255 24.54 -4.38 7.31
N GLU A 256 25.09 -5.52 7.63
CA GLU A 256 26.54 -5.74 7.62
C GLU A 256 27.13 -5.54 6.22
N VAL A 257 26.43 -6.07 5.19
CA VAL A 257 26.83 -5.87 3.80
C VAL A 257 26.76 -4.40 3.38
N SER A 258 25.73 -3.67 3.76
CA SER A 258 25.59 -2.24 3.45
C SER A 258 26.67 -1.39 4.14
N ARG A 259 26.94 -1.65 5.42
CA ARG A 259 28.01 -0.98 6.16
C ARG A 259 29.39 -1.25 5.57
N GLY A 260 29.64 -2.47 5.10
CA GLY A 260 30.89 -2.83 4.43
C GLY A 260 31.11 -2.11 3.08
N ARG A 261 30.04 -1.75 2.35
CA ARG A 261 30.13 -0.99 1.09
C ARG A 261 30.41 0.49 1.27
N HIS A 262 30.13 1.06 2.43
CA HIS A 262 30.42 2.47 2.74
C HIS A 262 31.82 2.71 3.30
N LEU A 263 32.63 1.65 3.46
CA LEU A 263 34.01 1.73 3.93
C LEU A 263 35.05 1.68 2.80
N PHE A 264 34.64 1.66 1.57
CA PHE A 264 35.45 1.75 0.35
C PHE A 264 34.85 2.81 -0.59
#